data_331bb3e23feb971d16e7cb058338ccd6
#
_entry.id   331bb3e23feb971d16e7cb058338ccd6
#
_cell.length_a   1.000
_cell.length_b   1.000
_cell.length_c   1.000
_cell.angle_alpha   90.00
_cell.angle_beta   90.00
_cell.angle_gamma   90.00
#
_symmetry.space_group_name_H-M   'P 1'
#
loop_
_entity.id
_entity.type
_entity.pdbx_description
1 polymer ?
#
loop_
_entity_poly.entity_id
_entity_poly.type
_entity_poly.pdbx_seq_one_letter_code
_entity_poly.pdbx_strand_id
1 'polypeptide(L)'
;MQPYAVKATGLTKHYQILQREPGLRGAIKALFRRTYRTKEAVKAIDLTIEAGERVGYIGFNGAGKSTTIKMLAGVLRPDAGNVRVFGLDPHANRVKNASQIGAVFGQRTQLFWDIPVQESFELLKEIYQVPTSEFAETLTWFREKLDLAPLLDVPVRQLSLGQKMRCELAAAFLHRPKVVYLDEPTIGLDIEIKETIRHFIREMSDRWGTTVILTTHDMQDIEEVCDRVIVLDDGKIIYDDTIDQLKASFSHERTLRITLEEQVPFVLPTALINRVILFETDELTYELAFDDRELSSGQVIKEIVSLYAVRDVSVSVPKMETLIRKLYQAGISA
;
A
#
# COMPACT_ATOMS: atom_id res chain seq x y z
N MET A 1 -25.57 14.36 -3.65
CA MET A 1 -24.28 13.63 -3.83
C MET A 1 -24.16 12.64 -2.67
N GLN A 2 -23.71 11.42 -2.92
CA GLN A 2 -23.42 10.49 -1.83
C GLN A 2 -22.11 10.95 -1.17
N PRO A 3 -22.05 11.06 0.16
CA PRO A 3 -20.89 11.63 0.85
C PRO A 3 -19.67 10.71 0.84
N TYR A 4 -19.82 9.44 0.49
CA TYR A 4 -18.74 8.46 0.51
C TYR A 4 -18.52 7.78 -0.85
N ALA A 5 -17.27 7.54 -1.18
CA ALA A 5 -16.87 6.72 -2.33
C ALA A 5 -17.00 5.24 -2.00
N VAL A 6 -16.52 4.83 -0.83
CA VAL A 6 -16.55 3.43 -0.37
C VAL A 6 -17.09 3.38 1.05
N LYS A 7 -18.02 2.45 1.30
CA LYS A 7 -18.49 2.11 2.65
C LYS A 7 -18.56 0.61 2.79
N ALA A 8 -17.85 0.06 3.76
CA ALA A 8 -17.88 -1.34 4.15
C ALA A 8 -18.34 -1.43 5.61
N THR A 9 -19.12 -2.45 5.94
CA THR A 9 -19.61 -2.70 7.30
C THR A 9 -19.53 -4.18 7.60
N GLY A 10 -18.79 -4.55 8.67
CA GLY A 10 -18.59 -5.92 9.11
C GLY A 10 -17.93 -6.81 8.07
N LEU A 11 -17.08 -6.25 7.20
CA LEU A 11 -16.50 -6.94 6.06
C LEU A 11 -15.61 -8.08 6.51
N THR A 12 -15.94 -9.31 6.10
CA THR A 12 -15.27 -10.52 6.56
C THR A 12 -14.93 -11.45 5.41
N LYS A 13 -13.73 -12.06 5.47
CA LYS A 13 -13.29 -13.06 4.50
C LYS A 13 -12.48 -14.17 5.14
N HIS A 14 -12.89 -15.40 4.84
CA HIS A 14 -12.23 -16.63 5.27
C HIS A 14 -11.66 -17.39 4.07
N TYR A 15 -10.53 -18.04 4.26
CA TYR A 15 -9.95 -18.98 3.30
C TYR A 15 -9.80 -20.36 3.91
N GLN A 16 -10.19 -21.38 3.17
CA GLN A 16 -9.96 -22.76 3.50
C GLN A 16 -8.57 -23.17 3.00
N ILE A 17 -7.60 -23.34 3.90
CA ILE A 17 -6.23 -23.76 3.58
C ILE A 17 -6.14 -25.27 3.80
N LEU A 18 -5.80 -26.01 2.74
CA LEU A 18 -5.60 -27.46 2.85
C LEU A 18 -4.38 -27.72 3.73
N GLN A 19 -4.62 -28.41 4.86
CA GLN A 19 -3.54 -28.94 5.70
C GLN A 19 -3.06 -30.27 5.13
N ARG A 20 -1.78 -30.30 4.76
CA ARG A 20 -1.13 -31.50 4.26
C ARG A 20 0.07 -31.83 5.13
N GLU A 21 0.15 -33.08 5.59
CA GLU A 21 1.35 -33.61 6.22
C GLU A 21 2.49 -33.66 5.19
N PRO A 22 3.72 -33.33 5.54
CA PRO A 22 4.86 -33.39 4.62
C PRO A 22 5.15 -34.82 4.18
N GLY A 23 5.64 -34.98 2.94
CA GLY A 23 6.05 -36.24 2.36
C GLY A 23 4.97 -36.95 1.52
N LEU A 24 5.40 -38.02 0.81
CA LEU A 24 4.56 -38.81 -0.11
C LEU A 24 3.35 -39.47 0.60
N ARG A 25 3.55 -39.94 1.82
CA ARG A 25 2.46 -40.56 2.63
C ARG A 25 1.38 -39.52 2.97
N GLY A 26 1.78 -38.29 3.32
CA GLY A 26 0.85 -37.20 3.54
C GLY A 26 0.10 -36.80 2.26
N ALA A 27 0.75 -36.91 1.09
CA ALA A 27 0.12 -36.65 -0.20
C ALA A 27 -0.99 -37.67 -0.50
N ILE A 28 -0.72 -38.94 -0.31
CA ILE A 28 -1.70 -40.02 -0.54
C ILE A 28 -2.85 -39.92 0.45
N LYS A 29 -2.57 -39.65 1.74
CA LYS A 29 -3.59 -39.44 2.78
C LYS A 29 -4.52 -38.27 2.47
N ALA A 30 -3.96 -37.15 1.93
CA ALA A 30 -4.73 -35.97 1.55
C ALA A 30 -5.65 -36.18 0.34
N LEU A 31 -5.38 -37.17 -0.52
CA LEU A 31 -6.29 -37.58 -1.60
C LEU A 31 -7.60 -38.19 -1.07
N PHE A 32 -7.52 -38.94 0.03
CA PHE A 32 -8.68 -39.65 0.62
C PHE A 32 -9.31 -38.90 1.79
N ARG A 33 -8.53 -38.05 2.52
CA ARG A 33 -9.03 -37.31 3.66
C ARG A 33 -8.43 -35.90 3.68
N ARG A 34 -9.20 -34.92 3.16
CA ARG A 34 -8.81 -33.53 3.12
C ARG A 34 -9.15 -32.87 4.45
N THR A 35 -8.15 -32.36 5.15
CA THR A 35 -8.31 -31.54 6.35
C THR A 35 -8.07 -30.09 5.97
N TYR A 36 -8.98 -29.18 6.34
CA TYR A 36 -8.85 -27.76 6.05
C TYR A 36 -8.69 -26.99 7.35
N ARG A 37 -7.83 -25.99 7.31
CA ARG A 37 -7.75 -24.95 8.33
C ARG A 37 -8.40 -23.69 7.76
N THR A 38 -9.32 -23.10 8.49
CA THR A 38 -9.87 -21.79 8.15
C THR A 38 -8.88 -20.70 8.59
N LYS A 39 -8.50 -19.84 7.66
CA LYS A 39 -7.76 -18.60 7.93
C LYS A 39 -8.71 -17.43 7.72
N GLU A 40 -8.95 -16.65 8.77
CA GLU A 40 -9.65 -15.37 8.67
C GLU A 40 -8.69 -14.33 8.13
N ALA A 41 -8.87 -13.94 6.88
CA ALA A 41 -8.02 -12.97 6.21
C ALA A 41 -8.48 -11.53 6.43
N VAL A 42 -9.78 -11.34 6.69
CA VAL A 42 -10.40 -10.05 7.03
C VAL A 42 -11.45 -10.31 8.10
N LYS A 43 -11.40 -9.56 9.20
CA LYS A 43 -12.13 -9.81 10.44
C LYS A 43 -13.07 -8.67 10.78
N ALA A 44 -14.27 -8.67 10.18
CA ALA A 44 -15.36 -7.72 10.45
C ALA A 44 -14.92 -6.24 10.36
N ILE A 45 -14.25 -5.85 9.27
CA ILE A 45 -13.76 -4.49 9.07
C ILE A 45 -14.92 -3.54 8.75
N ASP A 46 -14.97 -2.42 9.46
CA ASP A 46 -15.75 -1.24 9.13
C ASP A 46 -14.85 -0.19 8.50
N LEU A 47 -15.26 0.35 7.34
CA LEU A 47 -14.45 1.28 6.57
C LEU A 47 -15.35 2.28 5.84
N THR A 48 -15.03 3.57 5.93
CA THR A 48 -15.68 4.62 5.14
C THR A 48 -14.61 5.49 4.51
N ILE A 49 -14.66 5.66 3.19
CA ILE A 49 -13.77 6.53 2.41
C ILE A 49 -14.64 7.54 1.69
N GLU A 50 -14.33 8.82 1.83
CA GLU A 50 -15.06 9.89 1.17
C GLU A 50 -14.67 10.03 -0.31
N ALA A 51 -15.51 10.71 -1.08
CA ALA A 51 -15.22 10.95 -2.49
C ALA A 51 -14.06 11.94 -2.62
N GLY A 52 -13.06 11.59 -3.46
CA GLY A 52 -11.85 12.39 -3.69
C GLY A 52 -10.74 12.17 -2.67
N GLU A 53 -10.93 11.36 -1.61
CA GLU A 53 -9.84 11.02 -0.69
C GLU A 53 -8.74 10.19 -1.35
N ARG A 54 -7.51 10.39 -0.90
CA ARG A 54 -6.35 9.57 -1.22
C ARG A 54 -5.94 8.81 0.05
N VAL A 55 -6.21 7.53 0.07
CA VAL A 55 -6.05 6.68 1.25
C VAL A 55 -4.95 5.65 1.02
N GLY A 56 -3.95 5.67 1.89
CA GLY A 56 -2.97 4.61 2.02
C GLY A 56 -3.51 3.45 2.86
N TYR A 57 -3.55 2.26 2.29
CA TYR A 57 -4.05 1.06 2.97
C TYR A 57 -2.90 0.09 3.19
N ILE A 58 -2.27 0.16 4.36
CA ILE A 58 -0.98 -0.49 4.65
C ILE A 58 -1.12 -1.60 5.68
N GLY A 59 -0.11 -2.46 5.74
CA GLY A 59 -0.08 -3.61 6.67
C GLY A 59 1.00 -4.60 6.29
N PHE A 60 1.37 -5.50 7.20
CA PHE A 60 2.32 -6.57 6.89
C PHE A 60 1.80 -7.52 5.80
N ASN A 61 2.72 -8.33 5.24
CA ASN A 61 2.34 -9.37 4.32
C ASN A 61 1.38 -10.37 4.99
N GLY A 62 0.22 -10.56 4.35
CA GLY A 62 -0.83 -11.43 4.89
C GLY A 62 -1.80 -10.74 5.86
N ALA A 63 -1.68 -9.44 6.15
CA ALA A 63 -2.61 -8.67 6.98
C ALA A 63 -4.03 -8.51 6.37
N GLY A 64 -4.25 -8.88 5.11
CA GLY A 64 -5.56 -8.82 4.47
C GLY A 64 -5.72 -7.71 3.42
N LYS A 65 -4.72 -6.86 3.15
CA LYS A 65 -4.78 -5.72 2.22
C LYS A 65 -5.40 -6.07 0.86
N SER A 66 -4.72 -6.88 0.07
CA SER A 66 -5.19 -7.25 -1.28
C SER A 66 -6.52 -8.00 -1.26
N THR A 67 -6.83 -8.71 -0.17
CA THR A 67 -8.14 -9.37 0.01
C THR A 67 -9.23 -8.32 0.17
N THR A 68 -9.01 -7.32 1.02
CA THR A 68 -9.95 -6.19 1.22
C THR A 68 -10.15 -5.42 -0.07
N ILE A 69 -9.08 -4.99 -0.74
CA ILE A 69 -9.14 -4.26 -2.02
C ILE A 69 -9.96 -5.04 -3.05
N LYS A 70 -9.73 -6.35 -3.21
CA LYS A 70 -10.50 -7.18 -4.15
C LYS A 70 -11.99 -7.28 -3.79
N MET A 71 -12.34 -7.23 -2.50
CA MET A 71 -13.74 -7.20 -2.07
C MET A 71 -14.37 -5.84 -2.38
N LEU A 72 -13.67 -4.73 -2.11
CA LEU A 72 -14.14 -3.38 -2.42
C LEU A 72 -14.32 -3.18 -3.93
N ALA A 73 -13.39 -3.68 -4.74
CA ALA A 73 -13.48 -3.62 -6.21
C ALA A 73 -14.57 -4.54 -6.81
N GLY A 74 -15.17 -5.43 -6.02
CA GLY A 74 -16.19 -6.38 -6.50
C GLY A 74 -15.64 -7.62 -7.19
N VAL A 75 -14.32 -7.83 -7.13
CA VAL A 75 -13.63 -9.00 -7.69
C VAL A 75 -13.81 -10.22 -6.80
N LEU A 76 -13.76 -10.04 -5.48
CA LEU A 76 -13.87 -11.09 -4.48
C LEU A 76 -15.11 -10.86 -3.62
N ARG A 77 -16.01 -11.86 -3.53
CA ARG A 77 -17.19 -11.75 -2.68
C ARG A 77 -16.83 -11.95 -1.21
N PRO A 78 -17.28 -11.06 -0.30
CA PRO A 78 -17.15 -11.26 1.13
C PRO A 78 -17.98 -12.44 1.62
N ASP A 79 -17.57 -13.06 2.73
CA ASP A 79 -18.33 -14.14 3.38
C ASP A 79 -19.38 -13.57 4.34
N ALA A 80 -19.12 -12.38 4.91
CA ALA A 80 -20.07 -11.60 5.70
C ALA A 80 -19.81 -10.10 5.54
N GLY A 81 -20.78 -9.29 5.99
CA GLY A 81 -20.75 -7.85 5.87
C GLY A 81 -21.25 -7.33 4.53
N ASN A 82 -21.19 -6.01 4.37
CA ASN A 82 -21.69 -5.30 3.18
C ASN A 82 -20.64 -4.32 2.65
N VAL A 83 -20.63 -4.16 1.33
CA VAL A 83 -19.82 -3.14 0.63
C VAL A 83 -20.73 -2.28 -0.25
N ARG A 84 -20.47 -0.98 -0.25
CA ARG A 84 -21.06 -0.02 -1.18
C ARG A 84 -19.97 0.85 -1.79
N VAL A 85 -19.96 0.97 -3.10
CA VAL A 85 -19.05 1.83 -3.86
C VAL A 85 -19.91 2.83 -4.62
N PHE A 86 -19.81 4.12 -4.27
CA PHE A 86 -20.74 5.16 -4.73
C PHE A 86 -22.20 4.71 -4.62
N GLY A 87 -22.56 4.06 -3.48
CA GLY A 87 -23.89 3.53 -3.19
C GLY A 87 -24.27 2.23 -3.88
N LEU A 88 -23.51 1.77 -4.87
CA LEU A 88 -23.76 0.51 -5.54
C LEU A 88 -23.16 -0.67 -4.76
N ASP A 89 -23.86 -1.77 -4.73
CA ASP A 89 -23.29 -3.05 -4.34
C ASP A 89 -22.42 -3.57 -5.50
N PRO A 90 -21.08 -3.69 -5.31
CA PRO A 90 -20.18 -4.04 -6.39
C PRO A 90 -20.39 -5.47 -6.91
N HIS A 91 -21.01 -6.35 -6.13
CA HIS A 91 -21.26 -7.74 -6.51
C HIS A 91 -22.60 -7.90 -7.23
N ALA A 92 -23.61 -7.14 -6.82
CA ALA A 92 -24.92 -7.15 -7.45
C ALA A 92 -24.93 -6.32 -8.76
N ASN A 93 -24.11 -5.28 -8.85
CA ASN A 93 -24.07 -4.32 -9.96
C ASN A 93 -22.71 -4.32 -10.69
N ARG A 94 -22.17 -5.50 -11.01
CA ARG A 94 -20.78 -5.66 -11.49
C ARG A 94 -20.41 -4.77 -12.68
N VAL A 95 -21.25 -4.70 -13.70
CA VAL A 95 -20.98 -3.89 -14.90
C VAL A 95 -20.95 -2.39 -14.56
N LYS A 96 -21.97 -1.91 -13.83
CA LYS A 96 -22.03 -0.50 -13.40
C LYS A 96 -20.91 -0.15 -12.43
N ASN A 97 -20.51 -1.08 -11.57
CA ASN A 97 -19.37 -0.86 -10.69
C ASN A 97 -18.06 -0.79 -11.51
N ALA A 98 -17.84 -1.75 -12.42
CA ALA A 98 -16.65 -1.79 -13.27
C ALA A 98 -16.46 -0.50 -14.09
N SER A 99 -17.54 0.10 -14.59
CA SER A 99 -17.45 1.36 -15.35
C SER A 99 -17.11 2.60 -14.50
N GLN A 100 -17.15 2.50 -13.17
CA GLN A 100 -16.83 3.60 -12.26
C GLN A 100 -15.49 3.44 -11.55
N ILE A 101 -14.86 2.27 -11.67
CA ILE A 101 -13.61 1.96 -10.97
C ILE A 101 -12.47 1.74 -11.95
N GLY A 102 -11.26 2.17 -11.56
CA GLY A 102 -10.01 1.71 -12.13
C GLY A 102 -9.32 0.75 -11.15
N ALA A 103 -8.51 -0.16 -11.64
CA ALA A 103 -7.77 -1.05 -10.75
C ALA A 103 -6.44 -1.50 -11.37
N VAL A 104 -5.38 -1.47 -10.55
CA VAL A 104 -4.10 -2.11 -10.88
C VAL A 104 -3.83 -3.13 -9.77
N PHE A 105 -3.79 -4.43 -10.13
CA PHE A 105 -3.61 -5.51 -9.17
C PHE A 105 -2.25 -6.19 -9.37
N GLY A 106 -1.23 -5.68 -8.71
CA GLY A 106 0.09 -6.28 -8.66
C GLY A 106 0.65 -6.61 -10.05
N GLN A 107 1.03 -7.88 -10.26
CA GLN A 107 1.62 -8.31 -11.54
C GLN A 107 0.61 -8.72 -12.63
N ARG A 108 -0.70 -8.56 -12.39
CA ARG A 108 -1.72 -8.87 -13.40
C ARG A 108 -1.89 -7.68 -14.32
N THR A 109 -1.89 -7.96 -15.63
CA THR A 109 -2.11 -6.92 -16.64
C THR A 109 -3.59 -6.88 -17.06
N GLN A 110 -4.09 -5.67 -17.29
CA GLN A 110 -5.35 -5.43 -17.99
C GLN A 110 -5.12 -5.15 -19.48
N LEU A 111 -3.86 -4.94 -19.87
CA LEU A 111 -3.47 -4.76 -21.26
C LEU A 111 -3.38 -6.11 -21.97
N PHE A 112 -3.62 -6.12 -23.26
CA PHE A 112 -3.61 -7.32 -24.07
C PHE A 112 -2.18 -7.69 -24.48
N TRP A 113 -1.71 -8.84 -24.05
CA TRP A 113 -0.31 -9.28 -24.04
C TRP A 113 0.40 -9.22 -25.40
N ASP A 114 -0.29 -9.62 -26.48
CA ASP A 114 0.32 -9.84 -27.80
C ASP A 114 0.15 -8.66 -28.77
N ILE A 115 -0.62 -7.63 -28.43
CA ILE A 115 -0.86 -6.47 -29.27
C ILE A 115 -0.15 -5.22 -28.75
N PRO A 116 0.06 -4.19 -29.60
CA PRO A 116 0.59 -2.90 -29.20
C PRO A 116 -0.23 -2.24 -28.07
N VAL A 117 0.44 -1.42 -27.25
CA VAL A 117 -0.20 -0.68 -26.15
C VAL A 117 -1.36 0.18 -26.66
N GLN A 118 -1.17 0.87 -27.79
CA GLN A 118 -2.22 1.72 -28.37
C GLN A 118 -3.48 0.93 -28.72
N GLU A 119 -3.34 -0.25 -29.33
CA GLU A 119 -4.49 -1.11 -29.65
C GLU A 119 -5.19 -1.59 -28.37
N SER A 120 -4.42 -1.88 -27.30
CA SER A 120 -5.00 -2.19 -25.99
C SER A 120 -5.82 -1.03 -25.44
N PHE A 121 -5.35 0.21 -25.59
CA PHE A 121 -6.10 1.40 -25.16
C PHE A 121 -7.35 1.64 -26.00
N GLU A 122 -7.30 1.39 -27.30
CA GLU A 122 -8.48 1.49 -28.18
C GLU A 122 -9.54 0.45 -27.82
N LEU A 123 -9.13 -0.79 -27.51
CA LEU A 123 -10.05 -1.80 -27.01
C LEU A 123 -10.67 -1.40 -25.67
N LEU A 124 -9.89 -0.87 -24.74
CA LEU A 124 -10.40 -0.38 -23.45
C LEU A 124 -11.36 0.80 -23.65
N LYS A 125 -11.07 1.73 -24.57
CA LYS A 125 -11.97 2.82 -24.97
C LYS A 125 -13.35 2.27 -25.37
N GLU A 126 -13.39 1.25 -26.22
CA GLU A 126 -14.66 0.63 -26.65
C GLU A 126 -15.35 -0.10 -25.49
N ILE A 127 -14.61 -0.86 -24.67
CA ILE A 127 -15.15 -1.59 -23.50
C ILE A 127 -15.80 -0.63 -22.49
N TYR A 128 -15.13 0.49 -22.20
CA TYR A 128 -15.64 1.51 -21.26
C TYR A 128 -16.52 2.55 -21.92
N GLN A 129 -16.74 2.48 -23.25
CA GLN A 129 -17.55 3.42 -24.03
C GLN A 129 -17.07 4.88 -23.86
N VAL A 130 -15.76 5.10 -23.87
CA VAL A 130 -15.18 6.44 -23.73
C VAL A 130 -15.38 7.21 -25.04
N PRO A 131 -15.95 8.43 -25.01
CA PRO A 131 -16.11 9.27 -26.21
C PRO A 131 -14.75 9.52 -26.88
N THR A 132 -14.72 9.49 -28.22
CA THR A 132 -13.46 9.62 -28.98
C THR A 132 -12.71 10.93 -28.69
N SER A 133 -13.42 12.05 -28.50
CA SER A 133 -12.81 13.32 -28.13
C SER A 133 -12.15 13.28 -26.73
N GLU A 134 -12.83 12.67 -25.78
CA GLU A 134 -12.33 12.52 -24.40
C GLU A 134 -11.14 11.56 -24.34
N PHE A 135 -11.20 10.46 -25.10
CA PHE A 135 -10.08 9.54 -25.24
C PHE A 135 -8.83 10.22 -25.83
N ALA A 136 -8.98 10.99 -26.91
CA ALA A 136 -7.88 11.69 -27.55
C ALA A 136 -7.23 12.73 -26.62
N GLU A 137 -8.05 13.52 -25.90
CA GLU A 137 -7.58 14.47 -24.88
C GLU A 137 -6.79 13.75 -23.78
N THR A 138 -7.39 12.71 -23.21
CA THR A 138 -6.81 11.94 -22.11
C THR A 138 -5.50 11.25 -22.52
N LEU A 139 -5.48 10.61 -23.71
CA LEU A 139 -4.29 9.94 -24.22
C LEU A 139 -3.15 10.92 -24.52
N THR A 140 -3.47 12.11 -25.06
CA THR A 140 -2.48 13.15 -25.31
C THR A 140 -1.79 13.57 -24.02
N TRP A 141 -2.57 13.75 -22.97
CA TRP A 141 -2.04 14.12 -21.66
C TRP A 141 -1.23 12.98 -21.02
N PHE A 142 -1.67 11.71 -21.12
CA PHE A 142 -0.93 10.54 -20.62
C PHE A 142 0.39 10.33 -21.37
N ARG A 143 0.44 10.63 -22.68
CA ARG A 143 1.70 10.59 -23.45
C ARG A 143 2.77 11.48 -22.85
N GLU A 144 2.39 12.67 -22.41
CA GLU A 144 3.31 13.63 -21.78
C GLU A 144 3.68 13.19 -20.34
N LYS A 145 2.68 12.91 -19.50
CA LYS A 145 2.89 12.68 -18.07
C LYS A 145 3.54 11.34 -17.72
N LEU A 146 3.30 10.33 -18.51
CA LEU A 146 3.84 8.98 -18.32
C LEU A 146 4.88 8.60 -19.39
N ASP A 147 5.30 9.55 -20.24
CA ASP A 147 6.23 9.29 -21.33
C ASP A 147 5.83 8.03 -22.13
N LEU A 148 4.57 7.99 -22.61
CA LEU A 148 4.03 6.82 -23.31
C LEU A 148 4.35 6.81 -24.81
N ALA A 149 4.74 7.96 -25.40
CA ALA A 149 4.90 8.08 -26.85
C ALA A 149 5.77 6.95 -27.46
N PRO A 150 6.95 6.60 -26.90
CA PRO A 150 7.79 5.54 -27.44
C PRO A 150 7.25 4.12 -27.18
N LEU A 151 6.19 3.97 -26.37
CA LEU A 151 5.67 2.67 -25.94
C LEU A 151 4.41 2.25 -26.71
N LEU A 152 3.73 3.20 -27.35
CA LEU A 152 2.40 2.97 -27.93
C LEU A 152 2.38 1.88 -29.02
N ASP A 153 3.41 1.82 -29.85
CA ASP A 153 3.51 0.86 -30.95
C ASP A 153 4.20 -0.46 -30.51
N VAL A 154 4.59 -0.57 -29.22
CA VAL A 154 5.29 -1.74 -28.68
C VAL A 154 4.28 -2.75 -28.16
N PRO A 155 4.36 -4.04 -28.54
CA PRO A 155 3.57 -5.11 -27.92
C PRO A 155 3.82 -5.20 -26.43
N VAL A 156 2.73 -5.36 -25.63
CA VAL A 156 2.79 -5.33 -24.16
C VAL A 156 3.82 -6.30 -23.57
N ARG A 157 3.99 -7.47 -24.19
CA ARG A 157 4.97 -8.49 -23.78
C ARG A 157 6.44 -8.06 -23.86
N GLN A 158 6.74 -7.01 -24.63
CA GLN A 158 8.11 -6.51 -24.82
C GLN A 158 8.47 -5.37 -23.86
N LEU A 159 7.51 -4.86 -23.10
CA LEU A 159 7.72 -3.78 -22.16
C LEU A 159 8.51 -4.25 -20.93
N SER A 160 9.42 -3.41 -20.45
CA SER A 160 10.01 -3.57 -19.11
C SER A 160 8.94 -3.42 -18.03
N LEU A 161 9.25 -3.82 -16.79
CA LEU A 161 8.30 -3.70 -15.67
C LEU A 161 7.82 -2.25 -15.48
N GLY A 162 8.74 -1.27 -15.48
CA GLY A 162 8.40 0.15 -15.34
C GLY A 162 7.59 0.69 -16.51
N GLN A 163 7.96 0.35 -17.75
CA GLN A 163 7.18 0.70 -18.94
C GLN A 163 5.77 0.13 -18.88
N LYS A 164 5.64 -1.14 -18.51
CA LYS A 164 4.37 -1.81 -18.35
C LYS A 164 3.52 -1.12 -17.28
N MET A 165 4.09 -0.77 -16.13
CA MET A 165 3.34 -0.12 -15.05
C MET A 165 2.83 1.25 -15.45
N ARG A 166 3.62 2.05 -16.19
CA ARG A 166 3.14 3.33 -16.76
C ARG A 166 1.92 3.13 -17.68
N CYS A 167 1.96 2.11 -18.53
CA CYS A 167 0.83 1.77 -19.40
C CYS A 167 -0.38 1.21 -18.63
N GLU A 168 -0.16 0.41 -17.57
CA GLU A 168 -1.24 -0.10 -16.69
C GLU A 168 -1.96 1.03 -15.96
N LEU A 169 -1.22 2.00 -15.46
CA LEU A 169 -1.82 3.18 -14.82
C LEU A 169 -2.63 4.00 -15.82
N ALA A 170 -2.07 4.27 -17.01
CA ALA A 170 -2.82 4.93 -18.07
C ALA A 170 -4.13 4.18 -18.37
N ALA A 171 -4.08 2.87 -18.53
CA ALA A 171 -5.27 2.04 -18.77
C ALA A 171 -6.30 2.14 -17.64
N ALA A 172 -5.84 2.13 -16.37
CA ALA A 172 -6.71 2.21 -15.20
C ALA A 172 -7.44 3.56 -15.08
N PHE A 173 -6.84 4.64 -15.60
CA PHE A 173 -7.42 5.98 -15.57
C PHE A 173 -8.09 6.41 -16.89
N LEU A 174 -8.01 5.60 -17.94
CA LEU A 174 -8.44 5.96 -19.29
C LEU A 174 -9.90 6.42 -19.39
N HIS A 175 -10.77 5.81 -18.62
CA HIS A 175 -12.21 6.07 -18.59
C HIS A 175 -12.62 7.02 -17.45
N ARG A 176 -11.67 7.76 -16.87
CA ARG A 176 -11.85 8.73 -15.78
C ARG A 176 -12.66 8.15 -14.61
N PRO A 177 -12.15 7.11 -13.95
CA PRO A 177 -12.89 6.42 -12.89
C PRO A 177 -13.13 7.33 -11.68
N LYS A 178 -14.22 7.07 -10.94
CA LYS A 178 -14.51 7.77 -9.68
C LYS A 178 -13.64 7.29 -8.53
N VAL A 179 -13.20 6.03 -8.56
CA VAL A 179 -12.26 5.45 -7.60
C VAL A 179 -11.26 4.55 -8.32
N VAL A 180 -10.01 4.59 -7.88
CA VAL A 180 -8.97 3.70 -8.37
C VAL A 180 -8.37 2.91 -7.21
N TYR A 181 -8.20 1.61 -7.43
CA TYR A 181 -7.55 0.67 -6.51
C TYR A 181 -6.18 0.33 -7.05
N LEU A 182 -5.13 0.69 -6.33
CA LEU A 182 -3.74 0.49 -6.72
C LEU A 182 -3.06 -0.45 -5.72
N ASP A 183 -2.86 -1.71 -6.12
CA ASP A 183 -2.24 -2.73 -5.26
C ASP A 183 -0.76 -2.86 -5.62
N GLU A 184 0.10 -2.17 -4.87
CA GLU A 184 1.56 -2.11 -5.01
C GLU A 184 2.07 -1.60 -6.38
N PRO A 185 1.65 -0.41 -6.84
CA PRO A 185 1.95 0.06 -8.19
C PRO A 185 3.42 0.45 -8.41
N THR A 186 4.22 0.58 -7.36
CA THR A 186 5.62 1.03 -7.41
C THR A 186 6.63 -0.09 -7.10
N ILE A 187 6.13 -1.30 -6.82
CA ILE A 187 6.99 -2.42 -6.41
C ILE A 187 7.97 -2.83 -7.50
N GLY A 188 9.25 -2.93 -7.14
CA GLY A 188 10.31 -3.37 -8.06
C GLY A 188 10.71 -2.35 -9.13
N LEU A 189 10.25 -1.09 -9.01
CA LEU A 189 10.58 0.00 -9.90
C LEU A 189 11.76 0.82 -9.36
N ASP A 190 12.50 1.45 -10.27
CA ASP A 190 13.53 2.43 -9.91
C ASP A 190 12.91 3.75 -9.38
N ILE A 191 13.75 4.58 -8.76
CA ILE A 191 13.33 5.80 -8.07
C ILE A 191 12.65 6.78 -9.03
N GLU A 192 13.18 6.99 -10.22
CA GLU A 192 12.68 7.95 -11.19
C GLU A 192 11.27 7.56 -11.69
N ILE A 193 11.05 6.27 -11.96
CA ILE A 193 9.74 5.77 -12.35
C ILE A 193 8.74 5.85 -11.19
N LYS A 194 9.16 5.55 -9.96
CA LYS A 194 8.31 5.72 -8.77
C LYS A 194 7.83 7.17 -8.62
N GLU A 195 8.72 8.15 -8.73
CA GLU A 195 8.38 9.58 -8.67
C GLU A 195 7.36 9.95 -9.75
N THR A 196 7.59 9.52 -10.99
CA THR A 196 6.66 9.75 -12.11
C THR A 196 5.26 9.19 -11.80
N ILE A 197 5.19 7.98 -11.24
CA ILE A 197 3.94 7.31 -10.87
C ILE A 197 3.23 8.06 -9.73
N ARG A 198 3.94 8.46 -8.67
CA ARG A 198 3.37 9.23 -7.54
C ARG A 198 2.76 10.55 -8.02
N HIS A 199 3.53 11.30 -8.81
CA HIS A 199 3.05 12.55 -9.40
C HIS A 199 1.82 12.34 -10.27
N PHE A 200 1.84 11.34 -11.14
CA PHE A 200 0.70 11.02 -11.99
C PHE A 200 -0.56 10.67 -11.19
N ILE A 201 -0.47 9.79 -10.18
CA ILE A 201 -1.62 9.40 -9.36
C ILE A 201 -2.21 10.63 -8.65
N ARG A 202 -1.37 11.47 -8.07
CA ARG A 202 -1.79 12.69 -7.37
C ARG A 202 -2.48 13.67 -8.33
N GLU A 203 -1.88 13.94 -9.47
CA GLU A 203 -2.42 14.85 -10.48
C GLU A 203 -3.77 14.35 -11.02
N MET A 204 -3.94 13.03 -11.19
CA MET A 204 -5.22 12.43 -11.59
C MET A 204 -6.31 12.61 -10.53
N SER A 205 -5.97 12.39 -9.27
CA SER A 205 -6.89 12.63 -8.17
C SER A 205 -7.31 14.10 -8.11
N ASP A 206 -6.36 15.01 -8.17
CA ASP A 206 -6.62 16.45 -8.08
C ASP A 206 -7.44 16.97 -9.29
N ARG A 207 -7.13 16.48 -10.49
CA ARG A 207 -7.78 16.93 -11.75
C ARG A 207 -9.21 16.44 -11.89
N TRP A 208 -9.48 15.19 -11.54
CA TRP A 208 -10.77 14.54 -11.77
C TRP A 208 -11.56 14.23 -10.53
N GLY A 209 -11.01 14.55 -9.35
CA GLY A 209 -11.63 14.19 -8.08
C GLY A 209 -11.70 12.67 -7.86
N THR A 210 -10.80 11.91 -8.49
CA THR A 210 -10.75 10.46 -8.36
C THR A 210 -10.31 10.08 -6.96
N THR A 211 -11.11 9.27 -6.27
CA THR A 211 -10.72 8.66 -5.00
C THR A 211 -9.62 7.62 -5.24
N VAL A 212 -8.55 7.66 -4.46
CA VAL A 212 -7.42 6.73 -4.59
C VAL A 212 -7.33 5.85 -3.36
N ILE A 213 -7.25 4.55 -3.56
CA ILE A 213 -6.93 3.57 -2.50
C ILE A 213 -5.65 2.85 -2.91
N LEU A 214 -4.57 3.14 -2.21
CA LEU A 214 -3.22 2.70 -2.52
C LEU A 214 -2.72 1.72 -1.47
N THR A 215 -2.32 0.51 -1.88
CA THR A 215 -1.50 -0.36 -1.04
C THR A 215 -0.05 -0.28 -1.47
N THR A 216 0.85 -0.21 -0.51
CA THR A 216 2.28 -0.20 -0.76
C THR A 216 3.06 -0.64 0.48
N HIS A 217 4.30 -1.04 0.29
CA HIS A 217 5.30 -1.23 1.35
C HIS A 217 6.27 -0.04 1.43
N ASP A 218 6.24 0.85 0.44
CA ASP A 218 7.07 2.04 0.39
C ASP A 218 6.36 3.19 1.09
N MET A 219 6.86 3.61 2.25
CA MET A 219 6.22 4.67 3.04
C MET A 219 6.31 6.03 2.34
N GLN A 220 7.25 6.22 1.43
CA GLN A 220 7.34 7.42 0.62
C GLN A 220 6.13 7.54 -0.33
N ASP A 221 5.61 6.41 -0.86
CA ASP A 221 4.37 6.43 -1.65
C ASP A 221 3.19 6.97 -0.82
N ILE A 222 3.12 6.57 0.46
CA ILE A 222 2.08 7.05 1.37
C ILE A 222 2.21 8.54 1.63
N GLU A 223 3.42 9.01 1.96
CA GLU A 223 3.68 10.41 2.28
C GLU A 223 3.46 11.36 1.10
N GLU A 224 3.77 10.91 -0.12
CA GLU A 224 3.68 11.75 -1.31
C GLU A 224 2.31 11.70 -1.99
N VAL A 225 1.58 10.58 -1.90
CA VAL A 225 0.32 10.39 -2.62
C VAL A 225 -0.90 10.57 -1.73
N CYS A 226 -0.85 10.10 -0.48
CA CYS A 226 -2.03 9.95 0.37
C CYS A 226 -2.20 11.11 1.36
N ASP A 227 -3.44 11.34 1.79
CA ASP A 227 -3.78 12.30 2.84
C ASP A 227 -4.15 11.58 4.15
N ARG A 228 -4.61 10.33 4.07
CA ARG A 228 -5.05 9.47 5.17
C ARG A 228 -4.40 8.10 5.08
N VAL A 229 -4.14 7.49 6.21
CA VAL A 229 -3.56 6.15 6.29
C VAL A 229 -4.40 5.24 7.16
N ILE A 230 -4.65 4.04 6.67
CA ILE A 230 -5.34 2.96 7.37
C ILE A 230 -4.33 1.82 7.52
N VAL A 231 -4.07 1.43 8.76
CA VAL A 231 -3.11 0.36 9.08
C VAL A 231 -3.85 -0.90 9.47
N LEU A 232 -3.52 -1.99 8.80
CA LEU A 232 -4.06 -3.32 9.08
C LEU A 232 -3.05 -4.18 9.80
N ASP A 233 -3.55 -4.95 10.78
CA ASP A 233 -2.84 -6.06 11.37
C ASP A 233 -3.79 -7.25 11.55
N ASP A 234 -3.32 -8.43 11.16
CA ASP A 234 -4.04 -9.72 11.28
C ASP A 234 -5.54 -9.63 10.94
N GLY A 235 -5.85 -8.93 9.83
CA GLY A 235 -7.22 -8.79 9.31
C GLY A 235 -8.09 -7.76 10.01
N LYS A 236 -7.53 -6.90 10.88
CA LYS A 236 -8.24 -5.81 11.59
C LYS A 236 -7.59 -4.47 11.26
N ILE A 237 -8.38 -3.40 11.35
CA ILE A 237 -7.85 -2.03 11.32
C ILE A 237 -7.36 -1.70 12.74
N ILE A 238 -6.09 -1.33 12.86
CA ILE A 238 -5.46 -0.90 14.13
C ILE A 238 -5.24 0.62 14.18
N TYR A 239 -5.27 1.29 13.03
CA TYR A 239 -5.19 2.76 12.93
C TYR A 239 -5.93 3.24 11.70
N ASP A 240 -6.61 4.38 11.80
CA ASP A 240 -7.35 5.02 10.71
C ASP A 240 -7.48 6.52 10.98
N ASP A 241 -6.59 7.34 10.40
CA ASP A 241 -6.63 8.80 10.51
C ASP A 241 -5.74 9.45 9.42
N THR A 242 -5.69 10.78 9.39
CA THR A 242 -4.84 11.54 8.48
C THR A 242 -3.35 11.34 8.79
N ILE A 243 -2.51 11.50 7.76
CA ILE A 243 -1.04 11.42 7.91
C ILE A 243 -0.55 12.51 8.89
N ASP A 244 -1.15 13.69 8.85
CA ASP A 244 -0.80 14.79 9.76
C ASP A 244 -1.13 14.44 11.22
N GLN A 245 -2.27 13.80 11.50
CA GLN A 245 -2.61 13.34 12.84
C GLN A 245 -1.67 12.22 13.31
N LEU A 246 -1.32 11.29 12.42
CA LEU A 246 -0.33 10.29 12.73
C LEU A 246 1.01 10.93 13.13
N LYS A 247 1.54 11.86 12.33
CA LYS A 247 2.78 12.60 12.63
C LYS A 247 2.66 13.41 13.92
N ALA A 248 1.52 14.05 14.17
CA ALA A 248 1.26 14.83 15.38
C ALA A 248 1.23 13.96 16.64
N SER A 249 0.67 12.76 16.57
CA SER A 249 0.63 11.82 17.70
C SER A 249 2.03 11.39 18.17
N PHE A 250 3.02 11.48 17.30
CA PHE A 250 4.41 11.16 17.58
C PHE A 250 5.34 12.39 17.53
N SER A 251 4.80 13.60 17.68
CA SER A 251 5.56 14.85 17.56
C SER A 251 6.72 14.99 18.57
N HIS A 252 6.62 14.30 19.69
CA HIS A 252 7.67 14.25 20.74
C HIS A 252 8.67 13.09 20.54
N GLU A 253 8.44 12.28 19.55
CA GLU A 253 9.34 11.20 19.24
C GLU A 253 10.58 11.70 18.51
N ARG A 254 11.73 11.13 18.86
CA ARG A 254 13.01 11.38 18.19
C ARG A 254 13.65 10.05 17.80
N THR A 255 14.34 10.08 16.69
CA THR A 255 15.20 8.98 16.26
C THR A 255 16.65 9.46 16.30
N LEU A 256 17.47 8.80 17.09
CA LEU A 256 18.92 8.94 17.11
C LEU A 256 19.50 7.84 16.22
N ARG A 257 20.17 8.21 15.13
CA ARG A 257 20.96 7.30 14.33
C ARG A 257 22.42 7.44 14.71
N ILE A 258 23.06 6.32 15.02
CA ILE A 258 24.47 6.24 15.39
C ILE A 258 25.20 5.25 14.48
N THR A 259 26.40 5.62 14.09
CA THR A 259 27.32 4.72 13.39
C THR A 259 28.57 4.53 14.27
N LEU A 260 28.88 3.29 14.59
CA LEU A 260 30.06 2.96 15.39
C LEU A 260 31.34 2.97 14.55
N GLU A 261 32.48 3.17 15.16
CA GLU A 261 33.79 3.07 14.48
C GLU A 261 34.14 1.63 14.15
N GLU A 262 33.76 0.68 15.02
CA GLU A 262 34.07 -0.74 14.90
C GLU A 262 32.84 -1.60 15.16
N GLN A 263 32.79 -2.78 14.58
CA GLN A 263 31.75 -3.76 14.80
C GLN A 263 31.92 -4.41 16.18
N VAL A 264 31.09 -4.01 17.11
CA VAL A 264 31.02 -4.57 18.47
C VAL A 264 29.58 -4.96 18.79
N PRO A 265 29.36 -5.96 19.68
CA PRO A 265 28.00 -6.26 20.15
C PRO A 265 27.38 -5.02 20.80
N PHE A 266 26.31 -4.49 20.18
CA PHE A 266 25.64 -3.31 20.70
C PHE A 266 24.60 -3.72 21.73
N VAL A 267 24.79 -3.27 22.97
CA VAL A 267 23.86 -3.49 24.08
C VAL A 267 23.42 -2.13 24.61
N LEU A 268 22.12 -1.93 24.77
CA LEU A 268 21.59 -0.70 25.33
C LEU A 268 22.13 -0.45 26.74
N PRO A 269 22.66 0.76 27.02
CA PRO A 269 22.99 1.17 28.38
C PRO A 269 21.81 0.96 29.34
N THR A 270 22.08 0.55 30.55
CA THR A 270 21.04 0.25 31.56
C THR A 270 20.07 1.44 31.78
N ALA A 271 20.57 2.66 31.70
CA ALA A 271 19.78 3.90 31.81
C ALA A 271 18.76 4.10 30.66
N LEU A 272 18.96 3.43 29.53
CA LEU A 272 18.13 3.52 28.33
C LEU A 272 17.16 2.35 28.17
N ILE A 273 17.35 1.27 28.93
CA ILE A 273 16.46 0.09 28.88
C ILE A 273 15.02 0.52 29.23
N ASN A 274 14.04 0.02 28.47
CA ASN A 274 12.60 0.33 28.56
C ASN A 274 12.21 1.79 28.24
N ARG A 275 13.16 2.66 27.87
CA ARG A 275 12.92 4.07 27.51
C ARG A 275 13.25 4.36 26.05
N VAL A 276 13.94 3.43 25.40
CA VAL A 276 14.41 3.54 24.03
C VAL A 276 14.06 2.25 23.29
N ILE A 277 13.56 2.38 22.05
CA ILE A 277 13.37 1.26 21.14
C ILE A 277 14.56 1.22 20.20
N LEU A 278 15.27 0.09 20.21
CA LEU A 278 16.43 -0.14 19.36
C LEU A 278 16.03 -0.83 18.06
N PHE A 279 16.50 -0.29 16.94
CA PHE A 279 16.41 -0.89 15.61
C PHE A 279 17.84 -1.06 15.08
N GLU A 280 18.21 -2.27 14.68
CA GLU A 280 19.46 -2.55 13.99
C GLU A 280 19.24 -2.30 12.48
N THR A 281 20.07 -1.43 11.87
CA THR A 281 19.93 -1.01 10.47
C THR A 281 20.94 -1.74 9.59
N ASP A 282 22.19 -1.80 10.03
CA ASP A 282 23.28 -2.57 9.42
C ASP A 282 24.34 -2.95 10.50
N GLU A 283 25.44 -3.57 10.08
CA GLU A 283 26.47 -4.08 11.01
C GLU A 283 27.09 -3.03 11.93
N LEU A 284 27.06 -1.76 11.55
CA LEU A 284 27.67 -0.65 12.31
C LEU A 284 26.68 0.44 12.69
N THR A 285 25.46 0.44 12.13
CA THR A 285 24.50 1.52 12.29
C THR A 285 23.29 1.06 13.07
N TYR A 286 22.92 1.85 14.07
CA TYR A 286 21.79 1.61 14.96
C TYR A 286 20.87 2.82 14.97
N GLU A 287 19.57 2.59 15.03
CA GLU A 287 18.56 3.63 15.22
C GLU A 287 17.86 3.42 16.57
N LEU A 288 17.78 4.50 17.36
CA LEU A 288 17.17 4.51 18.68
C LEU A 288 15.99 5.49 18.67
N ALA A 289 14.80 4.99 18.87
CA ALA A 289 13.61 5.84 18.99
C ALA A 289 13.24 6.05 20.46
N PHE A 290 12.96 7.29 20.85
CA PHE A 290 12.62 7.69 22.23
C PHE A 290 11.72 8.92 22.25
N ASP A 291 11.02 9.12 23.38
CA ASP A 291 10.19 10.31 23.64
C ASP A 291 11.06 11.42 24.23
N ASP A 292 11.13 12.61 23.59
CA ASP A 292 11.97 13.74 24.03
C ASP A 292 11.45 14.43 25.31
N ARG A 293 10.22 14.14 25.72
CA ARG A 293 9.66 14.59 27.01
C ARG A 293 10.23 13.82 28.18
N GLU A 294 10.59 12.55 27.98
CA GLU A 294 11.13 11.68 29.02
C GLU A 294 12.66 11.65 29.02
N LEU A 295 13.27 11.80 27.85
CA LEU A 295 14.69 11.59 27.66
C LEU A 295 15.24 12.51 26.57
N SER A 296 16.04 13.52 26.96
CA SER A 296 16.62 14.42 25.95
C SER A 296 17.64 13.71 25.06
N SER A 297 17.72 14.13 23.78
CA SER A 297 18.70 13.60 22.84
C SER A 297 20.14 13.64 23.35
N GLY A 298 20.49 14.72 24.10
CA GLY A 298 21.82 14.87 24.72
C GLY A 298 22.11 13.79 25.78
N GLN A 299 21.09 13.38 26.56
CA GLN A 299 21.24 12.29 27.53
C GLN A 299 21.45 10.96 26.82
N VAL A 300 20.68 10.67 25.77
CA VAL A 300 20.85 9.42 24.99
C VAL A 300 22.24 9.36 24.37
N ILE A 301 22.67 10.44 23.72
CA ILE A 301 24.02 10.52 23.13
C ILE A 301 25.10 10.31 24.18
N LYS A 302 25.02 10.97 25.35
CA LYS A 302 25.98 10.86 26.42
C LYS A 302 26.15 9.41 26.90
N GLU A 303 25.04 8.72 27.15
CA GLU A 303 25.07 7.31 27.60
C GLU A 303 25.74 6.39 26.59
N ILE A 304 25.49 6.60 25.29
CA ILE A 304 26.04 5.76 24.24
C ILE A 304 27.54 6.04 24.02
N VAL A 305 27.90 7.32 23.87
CA VAL A 305 29.30 7.73 23.65
C VAL A 305 30.20 7.35 24.84
N SER A 306 29.63 7.21 26.06
CA SER A 306 30.38 6.75 27.22
C SER A 306 30.82 5.26 27.13
N LEU A 307 30.14 4.46 26.31
CA LEU A 307 30.36 3.00 26.19
C LEU A 307 30.94 2.58 24.82
N TYR A 308 30.71 3.38 23.78
CA TYR A 308 31.04 3.04 22.41
C TYR A 308 31.83 4.14 21.72
N ALA A 309 32.79 3.74 20.87
CA ALA A 309 33.43 4.65 19.93
C ALA A 309 32.46 4.92 18.78
N VAL A 310 31.98 6.17 18.70
CA VAL A 310 30.97 6.59 17.76
C VAL A 310 31.58 7.44 16.66
N ARG A 311 31.41 7.01 15.41
CA ARG A 311 31.89 7.68 14.21
C ARG A 311 31.00 8.84 13.78
N ASP A 312 29.66 8.62 13.87
CA ASP A 312 28.68 9.62 13.44
C ASP A 312 27.40 9.52 14.26
N VAL A 313 26.74 10.67 14.46
CA VAL A 313 25.48 10.80 15.21
C VAL A 313 24.58 11.77 14.51
N SER A 314 23.34 11.36 14.26
CA SER A 314 22.30 12.27 13.78
C SER A 314 21.00 12.10 14.56
N VAL A 315 20.31 13.22 14.82
CA VAL A 315 18.99 13.24 15.48
C VAL A 315 17.98 13.76 14.46
N SER A 316 16.90 13.03 14.30
CA SER A 316 15.81 13.39 13.39
C SER A 316 14.43 13.12 14.03
N VAL A 317 13.38 13.67 13.43
CA VAL A 317 12.02 13.19 13.68
C VAL A 317 11.88 11.80 13.08
N PRO A 318 11.07 10.92 13.70
CA PRO A 318 10.87 9.57 13.19
C PRO A 318 10.36 9.59 11.76
N LYS A 319 10.90 8.70 10.96
CA LYS A 319 10.36 8.42 9.62
C LYS A 319 9.02 7.70 9.76
N MET A 320 8.19 7.76 8.72
CA MET A 320 6.89 7.08 8.67
C MET A 320 7.01 5.57 9.01
N GLU A 321 8.08 4.92 8.55
CA GLU A 321 8.33 3.50 8.86
C GLU A 321 8.45 3.24 10.36
N THR A 322 9.11 4.14 11.08
CA THR A 322 9.28 4.04 12.54
C THR A 322 7.95 4.22 13.25
N LEU A 323 7.12 5.18 12.81
CA LEU A 323 5.79 5.42 13.37
C LEU A 323 4.88 4.21 13.18
N ILE A 324 4.85 3.66 11.99
CA ILE A 324 4.06 2.46 11.67
C ILE A 324 4.53 1.25 12.48
N ARG A 325 5.84 1.03 12.64
CA ARG A 325 6.37 -0.05 13.49
C ARG A 325 5.90 0.07 14.95
N LYS A 326 5.86 1.29 15.49
CA LYS A 326 5.34 1.55 16.84
C LYS A 326 3.86 1.24 16.97
N LEU A 327 3.05 1.57 15.97
CA LEU A 327 1.63 1.20 15.96
C LEU A 327 1.44 -0.31 16.07
N TYR A 328 2.25 -1.10 15.35
CA TYR A 328 2.21 -2.55 15.44
C TYR A 328 2.63 -3.07 16.82
N GLN A 329 3.66 -2.47 17.43
CA GLN A 329 4.11 -2.86 18.77
C GLN A 329 3.05 -2.53 19.84
N ALA A 330 2.40 -1.38 19.74
CA ALA A 330 1.32 -0.97 20.65
C ALA A 330 0.07 -1.85 20.48
N GLY A 331 -0.27 -2.25 19.25
CA GLY A 331 -1.41 -3.12 18.97
C GLY A 331 -1.24 -4.58 19.41
N ILE A 332 0.00 -5.05 19.60
CA ILE A 332 0.29 -6.38 20.15
C ILE A 332 0.09 -6.41 21.69
N SER A 333 0.08 -5.24 22.33
CA SER A 333 -0.04 -5.10 23.80
C SER A 333 -1.49 -4.89 24.27
N ALA A 334 -2.46 -4.87 23.37
CA ALA A 334 -3.90 -4.80 23.63
C ALA A 334 -4.59 -6.09 23.16
#